data_221b01f8d390c399160a0b7bcade9175
#
_entry.id   221b01f8d390c399160a0b7bcade9175
#
_cell.length_a   1.000
_cell.length_b   1.000
_cell.length_c   1.000
_cell.angle_alpha   90.00
_cell.angle_beta   90.00
_cell.angle_gamma   90.00
#
_symmetry.space_group_name_H-M   'P 1'
#
loop_
_entity.id
_entity.type
_entity.pdbx_description
1 polymer ?
#
loop_
_entity_poly.entity_id
_entity_poly.type
_entity_poly.pdbx_seq_one_letter_code
_entity_poly.pdbx_strand_id
1 'polypeptide(L)'
;MTFAGIDVSKTHLDLALVSNSPKPTRLRFPNSPEGRQALLAALAHHNPAWVALEPTSAYHLPLLKLLAENRLQVALVNPYHLAAFRKAKGERQKTDRQDALLLARYAQVYHEDLRAYTLPPETLRELKALVGYREDLAGRERAILNQMEAAEWAGSKEVLALLQKELACVKGLLGEVEARIQALLATL
;
A
#
# COMPACT_ATOMS: atom_id res chain seq x y z
N MET A 1 -9.74 -9.59 -25.04
CA MET A 1 -9.26 -9.69 -23.64
C MET A 1 -9.21 -8.28 -23.07
N THR A 2 -9.70 -8.08 -21.86
CA THR A 2 -9.74 -6.76 -21.18
C THR A 2 -8.71 -6.76 -20.03
N PHE A 3 -8.03 -5.63 -19.81
CA PHE A 3 -7.07 -5.43 -18.75
C PHE A 3 -7.45 -4.18 -17.96
N ALA A 4 -7.35 -4.25 -16.64
CA ALA A 4 -7.67 -3.16 -15.76
C ALA A 4 -6.40 -2.62 -15.08
N GLY A 5 -6.35 -1.32 -14.85
CA GLY A 5 -5.37 -0.67 -14.01
C GLY A 5 -6.08 0.22 -13.01
N ILE A 6 -5.64 0.18 -11.76
CA ILE A 6 -6.23 0.97 -10.68
C ILE A 6 -5.14 1.78 -10.00
N ASP A 7 -5.25 3.10 -10.07
CA ASP A 7 -4.49 4.00 -9.22
C ASP A 7 -5.28 4.27 -7.93
N VAL A 8 -4.58 4.20 -6.79
CA VAL A 8 -5.20 4.29 -5.46
C VAL A 8 -4.64 5.47 -4.69
N SER A 9 -5.50 6.43 -4.40
CA SER A 9 -5.22 7.53 -3.49
C SER A 9 -5.96 7.37 -2.16
N LYS A 10 -5.70 8.25 -1.22
CA LYS A 10 -6.42 8.30 0.06
C LYS A 10 -7.94 8.43 -0.12
N THR A 11 -8.37 9.24 -1.10
CA THR A 11 -9.78 9.62 -1.28
C THR A 11 -10.44 9.01 -2.51
N HIS A 12 -9.67 8.59 -3.50
CA HIS A 12 -10.19 8.13 -4.79
C HIS A 12 -9.53 6.85 -5.28
N LEU A 13 -10.26 6.15 -6.11
CA LEU A 13 -9.84 5.00 -6.90
C LEU A 13 -10.09 5.36 -8.37
N ASP A 14 -9.04 5.50 -9.15
CA ASP A 14 -9.14 5.68 -10.60
C ASP A 14 -8.98 4.35 -11.30
N LEU A 15 -10.00 3.92 -12.02
CA LEU A 15 -10.01 2.69 -12.81
C LEU A 15 -9.88 3.03 -14.29
N ALA A 16 -8.95 2.38 -14.97
CA ALA A 16 -8.88 2.36 -16.42
C ALA A 16 -8.98 0.92 -16.93
N LEU A 17 -9.73 0.76 -18.03
CA LEU A 17 -9.90 -0.51 -18.72
C LEU A 17 -9.42 -0.36 -20.16
N VAL A 18 -8.55 -1.26 -20.58
CA VAL A 18 -8.07 -1.37 -21.96
C VAL A 18 -8.48 -2.72 -22.54
N SER A 19 -8.89 -2.70 -23.79
CA SER A 19 -9.25 -3.89 -24.57
C SER A 19 -8.82 -3.66 -26.02
N ASN A 20 -9.31 -4.46 -26.94
CA ASN A 20 -9.13 -4.23 -28.37
C ASN A 20 -9.90 -2.99 -28.89
N SER A 21 -10.70 -2.33 -28.03
CA SER A 21 -11.35 -1.06 -28.37
C SER A 21 -10.31 0.07 -28.43
N PRO A 22 -10.41 1.00 -29.40
CA PRO A 22 -9.47 2.12 -29.51
C PRO A 22 -9.56 3.13 -28.38
N LYS A 23 -10.69 3.16 -27.65
CA LYS A 23 -10.90 4.08 -26.52
C LYS A 23 -10.93 3.31 -25.20
N PRO A 24 -10.05 3.66 -24.24
CA PRO A 24 -10.09 3.09 -22.90
C PRO A 24 -11.32 3.60 -22.14
N THR A 25 -11.95 2.75 -21.35
CA THR A 25 -12.95 3.16 -20.35
C THR A 25 -12.23 3.69 -19.12
N ARG A 26 -12.71 4.78 -18.55
CA ARG A 26 -12.16 5.40 -17.33
C ARG A 26 -13.28 5.72 -16.37
N LEU A 27 -13.14 5.27 -15.14
CA LEU A 27 -14.11 5.46 -14.07
C LEU A 27 -13.38 5.92 -12.81
N ARG A 28 -14.06 6.69 -11.97
CA ARG A 28 -13.54 7.13 -10.68
C ARG A 28 -14.55 6.79 -9.60
N PHE A 29 -14.04 6.26 -8.48
CA PHE A 29 -14.83 5.90 -7.31
C PHE A 29 -14.22 6.53 -6.06
N PRO A 30 -14.99 6.83 -5.01
CA PRO A 30 -14.42 7.18 -3.71
C PRO A 30 -13.70 5.96 -3.11
N ASN A 31 -12.59 6.21 -2.38
CA ASN A 31 -11.93 5.14 -1.63
C ASN A 31 -12.64 4.92 -0.27
N SER A 32 -13.91 4.55 -0.33
CA SER A 32 -14.77 4.16 0.79
C SER A 32 -15.21 2.70 0.63
N PRO A 33 -15.80 2.07 1.66
CA PRO A 33 -16.38 0.73 1.51
C PRO A 33 -17.33 0.62 0.32
N GLU A 34 -18.25 1.59 0.17
CA GLU A 34 -19.26 1.63 -0.89
C GLU A 34 -18.61 1.84 -2.27
N GLY A 35 -17.63 2.74 -2.35
CA GLY A 35 -16.91 3.00 -3.61
C GLY A 35 -16.06 1.79 -4.05
N ARG A 36 -15.46 1.06 -3.13
CA ARG A 36 -14.76 -0.19 -3.45
C ARG A 36 -15.71 -1.28 -3.95
N GLN A 37 -16.92 -1.38 -3.40
CA GLN A 37 -17.95 -2.30 -3.90
C GLN A 37 -18.45 -1.90 -5.29
N ALA A 38 -18.65 -0.61 -5.54
CA ALA A 38 -19.02 -0.12 -6.87
C ALA A 38 -17.92 -0.39 -7.91
N LEU A 39 -16.66 -0.23 -7.54
CA LEU A 39 -15.53 -0.59 -8.38
C LEU A 39 -15.48 -2.09 -8.66
N LEU A 40 -15.73 -2.94 -7.65
CA LEU A 40 -15.80 -4.39 -7.82
C LEU A 40 -16.91 -4.77 -8.81
N ALA A 41 -18.08 -4.16 -8.71
CA ALA A 41 -19.20 -4.37 -9.63
C ALA A 41 -18.84 -3.97 -11.08
N ALA A 42 -18.11 -2.85 -11.25
CA ALA A 42 -17.62 -2.43 -12.55
C ALA A 42 -16.61 -3.43 -13.13
N LEU A 43 -15.69 -3.96 -12.31
CA LEU A 43 -14.76 -5.01 -12.72
C LEU A 43 -15.47 -6.29 -13.12
N ALA A 44 -16.48 -6.71 -12.36
CA ALA A 44 -17.29 -7.89 -12.67
C ALA A 44 -18.02 -7.75 -14.01
N HIS A 45 -18.56 -6.56 -14.31
CA HIS A 45 -19.21 -6.28 -15.59
C HIS A 45 -18.24 -6.37 -16.78
N HIS A 46 -17.02 -5.86 -16.63
CA HIS A 46 -16.02 -5.83 -17.72
C HIS A 46 -15.15 -7.09 -17.80
N ASN A 47 -15.17 -7.93 -16.78
CA ASN A 47 -14.44 -9.20 -16.67
C ASN A 47 -12.97 -9.12 -17.16
N PRO A 48 -12.12 -8.28 -16.55
CA PRO A 48 -10.74 -8.15 -16.98
C PRO A 48 -9.95 -9.41 -16.68
N ALA A 49 -9.04 -9.79 -17.59
CA ALA A 49 -8.13 -10.91 -17.39
C ALA A 49 -7.12 -10.63 -16.26
N TRP A 50 -6.73 -9.37 -16.11
CA TRP A 50 -5.83 -8.90 -15.07
C TRP A 50 -6.26 -7.53 -14.55
N VAL A 51 -6.01 -7.33 -13.25
CA VAL A 51 -6.14 -6.04 -12.56
C VAL A 51 -4.77 -5.66 -12.02
N ALA A 52 -4.16 -4.60 -12.57
CA ALA A 52 -2.86 -4.09 -12.11
C ALA A 52 -3.04 -2.98 -11.09
N LEU A 53 -2.30 -3.06 -9.98
CA LEU A 53 -2.22 -2.04 -8.93
C LEU A 53 -0.76 -1.69 -8.64
N GLU A 54 -0.50 -0.42 -8.27
CA GLU A 54 0.78 0.00 -7.71
C GLU A 54 0.68 0.11 -6.18
N PRO A 55 1.54 -0.59 -5.40
CA PRO A 55 1.50 -0.56 -3.93
C PRO A 55 2.24 0.68 -3.38
N THR A 56 1.68 1.88 -3.57
CA THR A 56 2.33 3.15 -3.17
C THR A 56 2.06 3.58 -1.72
N SER A 57 1.07 3.00 -1.04
CA SER A 57 0.69 3.38 0.33
C SER A 57 -0.18 2.31 0.97
N ALA A 58 -0.52 2.46 2.27
CA ALA A 58 -1.47 1.55 2.93
C ALA A 58 -2.92 1.66 2.39
N TYR A 59 -3.23 2.71 1.61
CA TYR A 59 -4.60 2.98 1.13
C TYR A 59 -5.11 1.93 0.14
N HIS A 60 -4.22 1.18 -0.53
CA HIS A 60 -4.61 0.10 -1.44
C HIS A 60 -5.00 -1.19 -0.73
N LEU A 61 -4.59 -1.41 0.53
CA LEU A 61 -4.78 -2.68 1.22
C LEU A 61 -6.24 -3.13 1.35
N PRO A 62 -7.22 -2.26 1.70
CA PRO A 62 -8.62 -2.67 1.76
C PRO A 62 -9.19 -3.09 0.40
N LEU A 63 -8.79 -2.40 -0.67
CA LEU A 63 -9.18 -2.76 -2.03
C LEU A 63 -8.53 -4.08 -2.45
N LEU A 64 -7.22 -4.22 -2.23
CA LEU A 64 -6.48 -5.42 -2.57
C LEU A 64 -7.07 -6.68 -1.90
N LYS A 65 -7.42 -6.56 -0.60
CA LYS A 65 -8.13 -7.62 0.13
C LYS A 65 -9.44 -7.97 -0.55
N LEU A 66 -10.28 -6.97 -0.86
CA LEU A 66 -11.58 -7.17 -1.50
C LEU A 66 -11.45 -7.87 -2.86
N LEU A 67 -10.50 -7.45 -3.70
CA LEU A 67 -10.28 -8.03 -5.02
C LEU A 67 -9.78 -9.49 -4.92
N ALA A 68 -8.86 -9.78 -3.99
CA ALA A 68 -8.33 -11.11 -3.77
C ALA A 68 -9.41 -12.07 -3.23
N GLU A 69 -10.24 -11.64 -2.29
CA GLU A 69 -11.37 -12.42 -1.76
C GLU A 69 -12.40 -12.75 -2.84
N ASN A 70 -12.55 -11.88 -3.85
CA ASN A 70 -13.41 -12.12 -5.02
C ASN A 70 -12.68 -12.84 -6.18
N ARG A 71 -11.51 -13.41 -5.92
CA ARG A 71 -10.72 -14.24 -6.85
C ARG A 71 -10.35 -13.56 -8.17
N LEU A 72 -10.24 -12.24 -8.17
CA LEU A 72 -9.74 -11.51 -9.32
C LEU A 72 -8.23 -11.74 -9.48
N GLN A 73 -7.76 -11.82 -10.72
CA GLN A 73 -6.34 -11.90 -11.03
C GLN A 73 -5.71 -10.52 -10.85
N VAL A 74 -5.17 -10.27 -9.66
CA VAL A 74 -4.56 -8.99 -9.29
C VAL A 74 -3.05 -9.09 -9.34
N ALA A 75 -2.39 -8.16 -10.03
CA ALA A 75 -0.95 -8.03 -10.03
C ALA A 75 -0.51 -6.73 -9.33
N LEU A 76 0.42 -6.85 -8.39
CA LEU A 76 1.09 -5.69 -7.81
C LEU A 76 2.29 -5.32 -8.68
N VAL A 77 2.22 -4.16 -9.31
CA VAL A 77 3.27 -3.67 -10.21
C VAL A 77 4.30 -2.88 -9.41
N ASN A 78 5.56 -3.27 -9.54
CA ASN A 78 6.64 -2.53 -8.89
C ASN A 78 6.73 -1.11 -9.46
N PRO A 79 6.75 -0.06 -8.60
CA PRO A 79 6.85 1.33 -9.02
C PRO A 79 8.05 1.60 -9.96
N TYR A 80 9.15 0.93 -9.75
CA TYR A 80 10.33 1.03 -10.62
C TYR A 80 10.05 0.55 -12.05
N HIS A 81 9.39 -0.59 -12.21
CA HIS A 81 9.01 -1.12 -13.52
C HIS A 81 7.98 -0.23 -14.21
N LEU A 82 7.01 0.29 -13.45
CA LEU A 82 6.01 1.21 -14.00
C LEU A 82 6.63 2.52 -14.46
N ALA A 83 7.60 3.06 -13.72
CA ALA A 83 8.35 4.26 -14.10
C ALA A 83 9.18 4.03 -15.38
N ALA A 84 9.86 2.88 -15.51
CA ALA A 84 10.60 2.51 -16.72
C ALA A 84 9.65 2.37 -17.92
N PHE A 85 8.49 1.74 -17.74
CA PHE A 85 7.47 1.59 -18.78
C PHE A 85 6.92 2.94 -19.24
N ARG A 86 6.66 3.87 -18.29
CA ARG A 86 6.24 5.25 -18.58
C ARG A 86 7.26 5.97 -19.45
N LYS A 87 8.55 5.88 -19.09
CA LYS A 87 9.66 6.47 -19.83
C LYS A 87 9.74 5.91 -21.26
N ALA A 88 9.60 4.60 -21.42
CA ALA A 88 9.59 3.93 -22.72
C ALA A 88 8.42 4.36 -23.63
N LYS A 89 7.27 4.72 -23.02
CA LYS A 89 6.09 5.26 -23.73
C LYS A 89 6.20 6.75 -24.05
N GLY A 90 7.23 7.47 -23.58
CA GLY A 90 7.37 8.91 -23.76
C GLY A 90 6.35 9.75 -23.02
N GLU A 91 5.65 9.19 -22.03
CA GLU A 91 4.62 9.89 -21.26
C GLU A 91 5.29 10.76 -20.18
N ARG A 92 5.19 12.09 -20.33
CA ARG A 92 5.84 13.08 -19.44
C ARG A 92 4.97 13.56 -18.28
N GLN A 93 3.64 13.49 -18.43
CA GLN A 93 2.71 14.01 -17.42
C GLN A 93 2.26 12.90 -16.46
N LYS A 94 2.37 13.18 -15.15
CA LYS A 94 1.86 12.31 -14.09
C LYS A 94 0.53 12.86 -13.59
N THR A 95 -0.56 12.11 -13.83
CA THR A 95 -1.88 12.34 -13.22
C THR A 95 -2.50 11.01 -12.86
N ASP A 96 -3.29 10.95 -11.78
CA ASP A 96 -3.92 9.71 -11.29
C ASP A 96 -4.67 8.94 -12.39
N ARG A 97 -5.41 9.67 -13.26
CA ARG A 97 -6.11 9.06 -14.40
C ARG A 97 -5.19 8.51 -15.48
N GLN A 98 -4.00 9.07 -15.63
CA GLN A 98 -2.99 8.54 -16.55
C GLN A 98 -2.26 7.37 -15.92
N ASP A 99 -2.08 7.37 -14.61
CA ASP A 99 -1.42 6.30 -13.88
C ASP A 99 -2.26 5.02 -13.90
N ALA A 100 -3.59 5.10 -13.72
CA ALA A 100 -4.49 3.98 -13.91
C ALA A 100 -4.44 3.42 -15.34
N LEU A 101 -4.42 4.28 -16.36
CA LEU A 101 -4.31 3.84 -17.76
C LEU A 101 -2.95 3.19 -18.04
N LEU A 102 -1.88 3.74 -17.50
CA LEU A 102 -0.53 3.18 -17.65
C LEU A 102 -0.45 1.78 -17.02
N LEU A 103 -1.04 1.58 -15.84
CA LEU A 103 -1.15 0.27 -15.19
C LEU A 103 -1.94 -0.73 -16.05
N ALA A 104 -3.08 -0.33 -16.62
CA ALA A 104 -3.86 -1.18 -17.52
C ALA A 104 -3.07 -1.60 -18.76
N ARG A 105 -2.33 -0.67 -19.37
CA ARG A 105 -1.46 -0.94 -20.51
C ARG A 105 -0.25 -1.80 -20.13
N TYR A 106 0.32 -1.58 -18.96
CA TYR A 106 1.37 -2.44 -18.45
C TYR A 106 0.89 -3.89 -18.34
N ALA A 107 -0.29 -4.09 -17.73
CA ALA A 107 -0.90 -5.41 -17.65
C ALA A 107 -1.19 -6.01 -19.03
N GLN A 108 -1.63 -5.22 -20.00
CA GLN A 108 -1.87 -5.68 -21.36
C GLN A 108 -0.59 -6.17 -22.05
N VAL A 109 0.54 -5.49 -21.84
CA VAL A 109 1.82 -5.82 -22.50
C VAL A 109 2.50 -7.00 -21.84
N TYR A 110 2.46 -7.07 -20.50
CA TYR A 110 3.23 -8.05 -19.72
C TYR A 110 2.37 -9.13 -19.06
N HIS A 111 1.13 -9.36 -19.54
CA HIS A 111 0.17 -10.26 -18.88
C HIS A 111 0.69 -11.69 -18.70
N GLU A 112 1.58 -12.18 -19.56
CA GLU A 112 2.20 -13.50 -19.47
C GLU A 112 3.23 -13.59 -18.32
N ASP A 113 3.86 -12.47 -17.97
CA ASP A 113 4.88 -12.38 -16.92
C ASP A 113 4.30 -11.97 -15.56
N LEU A 114 3.02 -11.55 -15.51
CA LEU A 114 2.40 -11.12 -14.27
C LEU A 114 2.21 -12.30 -13.31
N ARG A 115 2.42 -12.01 -12.04
CA ARG A 115 2.13 -12.96 -10.95
C ARG A 115 0.91 -12.50 -10.19
N ALA A 116 -0.04 -13.41 -10.03
CA ALA A 116 -1.23 -13.15 -9.24
C ALA A 116 -0.88 -12.93 -7.76
N TYR A 117 -1.40 -11.86 -7.20
CA TYR A 117 -1.31 -11.60 -5.77
C TYR A 117 -2.14 -12.65 -5.01
N THR A 118 -1.50 -13.32 -4.10
CA THR A 118 -2.17 -14.21 -3.14
C THR A 118 -2.27 -13.49 -1.80
N LEU A 119 -3.49 -13.39 -1.27
CA LEU A 119 -3.70 -12.78 0.04
C LEU A 119 -3.02 -13.63 1.12
N PRO A 120 -2.03 -13.10 1.86
CA PRO A 120 -1.40 -13.86 2.92
C PRO A 120 -2.40 -14.20 4.03
N PRO A 121 -2.19 -15.28 4.77
CA PRO A 121 -2.95 -15.58 5.98
C PRO A 121 -3.04 -14.37 6.92
N GLU A 122 -4.13 -14.27 7.66
CA GLU A 122 -4.36 -13.12 8.56
C GLU A 122 -3.24 -12.96 9.58
N THR A 123 -2.78 -14.07 10.16
CA THR A 123 -1.66 -14.10 11.09
C THR A 123 -0.38 -13.47 10.52
N LEU A 124 -0.05 -13.77 9.25
CA LEU A 124 1.12 -13.16 8.59
C LEU A 124 0.92 -11.68 8.30
N ARG A 125 -0.30 -11.25 7.98
CA ARG A 125 -0.60 -9.82 7.76
C ARG A 125 -0.49 -9.02 9.06
N GLU A 126 -0.99 -9.58 10.17
CA GLU A 126 -0.88 -8.96 11.49
C GLU A 126 0.57 -8.94 11.98
N LEU A 127 1.30 -10.04 11.80
CA LEU A 127 2.73 -10.08 12.11
C LEU A 127 3.51 -8.99 11.37
N LYS A 128 3.26 -8.83 10.06
CA LYS A 128 3.90 -7.77 9.26
C LYS A 128 3.56 -6.37 9.77
N ALA A 129 2.31 -6.13 10.18
CA ALA A 129 1.89 -4.84 10.74
C ALA A 129 2.59 -4.55 12.08
N LEU A 130 2.68 -5.55 12.97
CA LEU A 130 3.37 -5.42 14.24
C LEU A 130 4.88 -5.19 14.08
N VAL A 131 5.52 -5.89 13.14
CA VAL A 131 6.95 -5.70 12.85
C VAL A 131 7.20 -4.27 12.34
N GLY A 132 6.38 -3.77 11.42
CA GLY A 132 6.49 -2.38 10.94
C GLY A 132 6.30 -1.36 12.07
N TYR A 133 5.30 -1.57 12.94
CA TYR A 133 5.08 -0.70 14.08
C TYR A 133 6.24 -0.73 15.10
N ARG A 134 6.83 -1.91 15.33
CA ARG A 134 8.05 -2.06 16.15
C ARG A 134 9.22 -1.24 15.57
N GLU A 135 9.43 -1.27 14.25
CA GLU A 135 10.47 -0.48 13.58
C GLU A 135 10.24 1.02 13.75
N ASP A 136 8.98 1.48 13.62
CA ASP A 136 8.61 2.88 13.85
C ASP A 136 8.89 3.30 15.31
N LEU A 137 8.54 2.46 16.29
CA LEU A 137 8.82 2.72 17.71
C LEU A 137 10.32 2.78 18.00
N ALA A 138 11.12 1.87 17.42
CA ALA A 138 12.56 1.89 17.54
C ALA A 138 13.19 3.15 16.91
N GLY A 139 12.60 3.65 15.82
CA GLY A 139 12.96 4.93 15.22
C GLY A 139 12.68 6.12 16.15
N ARG A 140 11.49 6.12 16.80
CA ARG A 140 11.11 7.13 17.80
C ARG A 140 12.03 7.09 19.03
N GLU A 141 12.33 5.91 19.54
CA GLU A 141 13.27 5.76 20.67
C GLU A 141 14.61 6.44 20.37
N ARG A 142 15.20 6.16 19.19
CA ARG A 142 16.45 6.80 18.78
C ARG A 142 16.34 8.32 18.66
N ALA A 143 15.22 8.82 18.13
CA ALA A 143 15.00 10.26 18.03
C ALA A 143 14.90 10.93 19.39
N ILE A 144 14.21 10.31 20.35
CA ILE A 144 14.10 10.81 21.73
C ILE A 144 15.47 10.82 22.41
N LEU A 145 16.27 9.76 22.27
CA LEU A 145 17.62 9.71 22.84
C LEU A 145 18.52 10.83 22.31
N ASN A 146 18.48 11.13 21.01
CA ASN A 146 19.23 12.25 20.42
C ASN A 146 18.73 13.60 20.97
N GLN A 147 17.42 13.77 21.18
CA GLN A 147 16.86 14.98 21.76
C GLN A 147 17.22 15.13 23.26
N MET A 148 17.33 14.02 23.99
CA MET A 148 17.77 14.05 25.39
C MET A 148 19.22 14.50 25.49
N GLU A 149 20.10 13.98 24.62
CA GLU A 149 21.49 14.44 24.55
C GLU A 149 21.58 15.96 24.28
N ALA A 150 20.80 16.45 23.31
CA ALA A 150 20.74 17.88 23.01
C ALA A 150 20.23 18.72 24.18
N ALA A 151 19.21 18.21 24.90
CA ALA A 151 18.65 18.88 26.07
C ALA A 151 19.64 18.93 27.27
N GLU A 152 20.46 17.89 27.44
CA GLU A 152 21.54 17.85 28.43
C GLU A 152 22.60 18.90 28.12
N TRP A 153 23.07 18.98 26.87
CA TRP A 153 24.01 20.00 26.42
C TRP A 153 23.46 21.42 26.60
N ALA A 154 22.15 21.62 26.36
CA ALA A 154 21.49 22.89 26.56
C ALA A 154 21.18 23.23 28.03
N GLY A 155 21.39 22.28 28.96
CA GLY A 155 21.05 22.45 30.38
C GLY A 155 19.56 22.52 30.71
N SER A 156 18.69 22.05 29.79
CA SER A 156 17.23 22.16 29.94
C SER A 156 16.65 20.97 30.73
N LYS A 157 16.57 21.12 32.04
CA LYS A 157 16.08 20.06 32.98
C LYS A 157 14.60 19.71 32.74
N GLU A 158 13.77 20.70 32.37
CA GLU A 158 12.34 20.48 32.14
C GLU A 158 12.09 19.66 30.85
N VAL A 159 12.80 19.99 29.77
CA VAL A 159 12.71 19.24 28.50
C VAL A 159 13.21 17.80 28.71
N LEU A 160 14.32 17.64 29.42
CA LEU A 160 14.88 16.33 29.73
C LEU A 160 13.87 15.46 30.52
N ALA A 161 13.20 16.02 31.50
CA ALA A 161 12.18 15.30 32.28
C ALA A 161 10.97 14.86 31.42
N LEU A 162 10.56 15.67 30.45
CA LEU A 162 9.48 15.32 29.52
C LEU A 162 9.92 14.19 28.55
N LEU A 163 11.12 14.28 28.00
CA LEU A 163 11.67 13.28 27.10
C LEU A 163 11.89 11.93 27.80
N GLN A 164 12.26 11.93 29.09
CA GLN A 164 12.36 10.70 29.89
C GLN A 164 11.01 9.99 30.03
N LYS A 165 9.92 10.74 30.22
CA LYS A 165 8.56 10.16 30.27
C LYS A 165 8.15 9.59 28.91
N GLU A 166 8.44 10.31 27.82
CA GLU A 166 8.16 9.83 26.47
C GLU A 166 8.95 8.55 26.17
N LEU A 167 10.23 8.52 26.50
CA LEU A 167 11.08 7.34 26.34
C LEU A 167 10.54 6.12 27.09
N ALA A 168 10.10 6.31 28.33
CA ALA A 168 9.51 5.24 29.13
C ALA A 168 8.24 4.67 28.47
N CYS A 169 7.37 5.54 27.93
CA CYS A 169 6.18 5.14 27.19
C CYS A 169 6.54 4.33 25.92
N VAL A 170 7.48 4.81 25.12
CA VAL A 170 7.91 4.14 23.88
C VAL A 170 8.52 2.76 24.21
N LYS A 171 9.35 2.66 25.24
CA LYS A 171 9.92 1.37 25.69
C LYS A 171 8.85 0.39 26.17
N GLY A 172 7.82 0.87 26.88
CA GLY A 172 6.68 0.05 27.28
C GLY A 172 5.96 -0.54 26.06
N LEU A 173 5.64 0.31 25.06
CA LEU A 173 5.00 -0.12 23.82
C LEU A 173 5.88 -1.10 23.03
N LEU A 174 7.19 -0.91 22.98
CA LEU A 174 8.11 -1.85 22.35
C LEU A 174 8.02 -3.24 22.98
N GLY A 175 8.03 -3.31 24.32
CA GLY A 175 7.87 -4.58 25.03
C GLY A 175 6.53 -5.27 24.74
N GLU A 176 5.43 -4.50 24.70
CA GLU A 176 4.10 -5.04 24.36
C GLU A 176 4.05 -5.59 22.94
N VAL A 177 4.59 -4.85 21.96
CA VAL A 177 4.62 -5.27 20.57
C VAL A 177 5.48 -6.51 20.40
N GLU A 178 6.64 -6.57 21.02
CA GLU A 178 7.52 -7.74 20.98
C GLU A 178 6.85 -8.99 21.57
N ALA A 179 6.14 -8.86 22.68
CA ALA A 179 5.38 -9.95 23.27
C ALA A 179 4.27 -10.47 22.33
N ARG A 180 3.56 -9.56 21.64
CA ARG A 180 2.54 -9.94 20.64
C ARG A 180 3.14 -10.62 19.43
N ILE A 181 4.29 -10.14 18.93
CA ILE A 181 5.04 -10.79 17.83
C ILE A 181 5.42 -12.23 18.23
N GLN A 182 5.98 -12.42 19.42
CA GLN A 182 6.35 -13.76 19.90
C GLN A 182 5.14 -14.67 20.04
N ALA A 183 4.01 -14.17 20.56
CA ALA A 183 2.77 -14.93 20.66
C ALA A 183 2.25 -15.39 19.29
N LEU A 184 2.29 -14.51 18.26
CA LEU A 184 1.88 -14.88 16.90
C LEU A 184 2.84 -15.90 16.26
N LEU A 185 4.15 -15.74 16.44
CA LEU A 185 5.14 -16.69 15.93
C LEU A 185 4.96 -18.11 16.51
N ALA A 186 4.52 -18.21 17.77
CA ALA A 186 4.23 -19.49 18.40
C ALA A 186 3.00 -20.22 17.80
N THR A 187 2.16 -19.52 17.01
CA THR A 187 0.98 -20.07 16.35
C THR A 187 1.22 -20.48 14.89
N LEU A 188 2.39 -20.17 14.33
CA LEU A 188 2.78 -20.50 12.94
C LEU A 188 3.52 -21.84 12.88
#